data_237246df0c56d3455ce36ff086af9d34
#
_entry.id   237246df0c56d3455ce36ff086af9d34
#
_cell.length_a   1.000
_cell.length_b   1.000
_cell.length_c   1.000
_cell.angle_alpha   90.00
_cell.angle_beta   90.00
_cell.angle_gamma   90.00
#
_symmetry.space_group_name_H-M   'P 1'
#
loop_
_entity.id
_entity.type
_entity.pdbx_description
1 polymer ?
#
loop_
_entity_poly.entity_id
_entity_poly.type
_entity_poly.pdbx_seq_one_letter_code
_entity_poly.pdbx_strand_id
1 'polypeptide(L)'
;FNYVTDGLLAHRDSMGNGTDIPPGDVQRMSAGSGVMHSEFNHAPDATTHLFQIWILPRHKGIAPGYEQKTFPAAGKRGRLRLIASEAGAEDSVTIHADASIYAGLFDAGESATLPLNPARKAYVHVARGTLTVNGQRLQKGDAAMLADESNLTLADGQDAEVLVFDLAP
;
A
#
# COMPACT_ATOMS: atom_id res chain seq x y z
N PHE A 1 -1.02 5.60 6.92
CA PHE A 1 -0.19 4.79 6.04
C PHE A 1 -0.01 5.55 4.73
N ASN A 2 1.24 5.85 4.37
CA ASN A 2 1.57 6.53 3.12
C ASN A 2 2.32 5.59 2.19
N TYR A 3 1.95 5.59 0.92
CA TYR A 3 2.64 4.93 -0.18
C TYR A 3 3.00 6.00 -1.21
N VAL A 4 4.29 6.28 -1.35
CA VAL A 4 4.78 7.34 -2.26
C VAL A 4 5.12 6.73 -3.61
N THR A 5 4.56 7.29 -4.68
CA THR A 5 4.82 6.85 -6.06
C THR A 5 5.82 7.74 -6.77
N ASP A 6 5.85 9.05 -6.45
CA ASP A 6 6.73 10.02 -7.10
C ASP A 6 7.12 11.12 -6.11
N GLY A 7 8.25 11.78 -6.36
CA GLY A 7 8.73 12.93 -5.58
C GLY A 7 9.35 12.53 -4.24
N LEU A 8 9.18 13.36 -3.22
CA LEU A 8 9.75 13.17 -1.90
C LEU A 8 8.81 13.77 -0.86
N LEU A 9 8.20 12.92 -0.03
CA LEU A 9 7.37 13.34 1.09
C LEU A 9 8.23 13.48 2.34
N ALA A 10 8.17 14.62 3.02
CA ALA A 10 8.76 14.76 4.34
C ALA A 10 7.69 14.64 5.42
N HIS A 11 8.03 13.95 6.51
CA HIS A 11 7.19 13.75 7.69
C HIS A 11 7.93 14.28 8.94
N ARG A 12 7.19 14.94 9.83
CA ARG A 12 7.63 15.28 11.19
C ARG A 12 6.48 15.11 12.17
N ASP A 13 6.78 14.60 13.36
CA ASP A 13 5.76 14.39 14.38
C ASP A 13 6.20 14.78 15.80
N SER A 14 5.22 14.83 16.70
CA SER A 14 5.43 15.18 18.12
C SER A 14 6.11 14.07 18.93
N MET A 15 6.37 12.89 18.35
CA MET A 15 7.15 11.81 18.96
C MET A 15 8.66 11.98 18.71
N GLY A 16 9.05 12.96 17.89
CA GLY A 16 10.44 13.22 17.53
C GLY A 16 10.91 12.58 16.23
N ASN A 17 10.02 11.94 15.47
CA ASN A 17 10.37 11.44 14.15
C ASN A 17 10.45 12.60 13.16
N GLY A 18 11.48 12.58 12.32
CA GLY A 18 11.66 13.46 11.17
C GLY A 18 12.38 12.70 10.07
N THR A 19 11.70 12.47 8.94
CA THR A 19 12.22 11.61 7.89
C THR A 19 11.65 12.00 6.54
N ASP A 20 12.39 11.66 5.50
CA ASP A 20 11.97 11.72 4.12
C ASP A 20 11.47 10.34 3.65
N ILE A 21 10.42 10.33 2.87
CA ILE A 21 9.76 9.14 2.36
C ILE A 21 9.83 9.19 0.83
N PRO A 22 10.85 8.59 0.21
CA PRO A 22 10.99 8.52 -1.24
C PRO A 22 10.08 7.45 -1.84
N PRO A 23 9.91 7.40 -3.18
CA PRO A 23 9.25 6.29 -3.87
C PRO A 23 9.89 4.93 -3.51
N GLY A 24 9.04 3.95 -3.24
CA GLY A 24 9.46 2.63 -2.77
C GLY A 24 9.44 2.48 -1.26
N ASP A 25 9.37 3.58 -0.51
CA ASP A 25 9.16 3.55 0.92
C ASP A 25 7.67 3.51 1.28
N VAL A 26 7.40 2.85 2.37
CA VAL A 26 6.09 2.77 3.01
C VAL A 26 6.22 3.31 4.43
N GLN A 27 5.36 4.24 4.77
CA GLN A 27 5.32 4.83 6.10
C GLN A 27 3.99 4.49 6.78
N ARG A 28 4.06 4.01 8.00
CA ARG A 28 2.90 3.82 8.87
C ARG A 28 3.03 4.71 10.11
N MET A 29 2.01 5.52 10.34
CA MET A 29 1.83 6.23 11.60
C MET A 29 0.53 5.77 12.25
N SER A 30 0.62 5.27 13.48
CA SER A 30 -0.54 5.02 14.33
C SER A 30 -0.73 6.21 15.24
N ALA A 31 -1.85 6.94 15.09
CA ALA A 31 -2.14 8.10 15.90
C ALA A 31 -2.45 7.71 17.36
N GLY A 32 -3.08 6.55 17.55
CA GLY A 32 -3.33 5.98 18.87
C GLY A 32 -4.09 6.92 19.79
N SER A 33 -3.49 7.20 20.98
CA SER A 33 -4.04 8.15 21.95
C SER A 33 -3.87 9.62 21.55
N GLY A 34 -3.15 9.90 20.48
CA GLY A 34 -2.97 11.23 19.88
C GLY A 34 -1.53 11.50 19.46
N VAL A 35 -1.37 12.14 18.32
CA VAL A 35 -0.11 12.62 17.78
C VAL A 35 -0.38 13.87 16.94
N MET A 36 0.52 14.82 16.99
CA MET A 36 0.57 15.94 16.04
C MET A 36 1.65 15.64 15.00
N HIS A 37 1.36 15.87 13.73
CA HIS A 37 2.34 15.69 12.66
C HIS A 37 2.12 16.70 11.55
N SER A 38 3.13 16.84 10.73
CA SER A 38 3.09 17.58 9.47
C SER A 38 3.70 16.76 8.35
N GLU A 39 3.13 16.88 7.18
CA GLU A 39 3.64 16.27 5.95
C GLU A 39 3.71 17.33 4.87
N PHE A 40 4.80 17.36 4.10
CA PHE A 40 5.01 18.36 3.07
C PHE A 40 5.88 17.81 1.94
N ASN A 41 5.73 18.41 0.76
CA ASN A 41 6.59 18.11 -0.37
C ASN A 41 8.01 18.64 -0.09
N HIS A 42 8.99 17.74 -0.05
CA HIS A 42 10.39 18.09 0.18
C HIS A 42 11.21 18.09 -1.11
N ALA A 43 10.60 17.76 -2.24
CA ALA A 43 11.22 17.87 -3.56
C ALA A 43 11.07 19.32 -4.05
N PRO A 44 12.16 20.10 -4.19
CA PRO A 44 12.06 21.53 -4.50
C PRO A 44 11.52 21.79 -5.91
N ASP A 45 11.78 20.91 -6.85
CA ASP A 45 11.49 21.10 -8.27
C ASP A 45 10.61 19.97 -8.87
N ALA A 46 9.94 19.20 -8.02
CA ALA A 46 9.10 18.10 -8.45
C ALA A 46 7.79 18.00 -7.67
N THR A 47 6.76 17.45 -8.30
CA THR A 47 5.51 17.11 -7.64
C THR A 47 5.66 15.81 -6.88
N THR A 48 5.23 15.80 -5.62
CA THR A 48 5.09 14.56 -4.85
C THR A 48 3.69 13.98 -5.09
N HIS A 49 3.65 12.72 -5.49
CA HIS A 49 2.42 11.95 -5.61
C HIS A 49 2.46 10.78 -4.64
N LEU A 50 1.41 10.64 -3.85
CA LEU A 50 1.29 9.60 -2.82
C LEU A 50 -0.16 9.15 -2.65
N PHE A 51 -0.33 7.99 -2.06
CA PHE A 51 -1.60 7.52 -1.52
C PHE A 51 -1.53 7.59 0.00
N GLN A 52 -2.39 8.42 0.60
CA GLN A 52 -2.60 8.41 2.04
C GLN A 52 -3.78 7.48 2.34
N ILE A 53 -3.51 6.41 3.08
CA ILE A 53 -4.44 5.32 3.30
C ILE A 53 -4.80 5.29 4.79
N TRP A 54 -6.08 5.36 5.08
CA TRP A 54 -6.59 5.30 6.43
C TRP A 54 -7.18 3.93 6.69
N ILE A 55 -6.67 3.27 7.73
CA ILE A 55 -7.14 1.96 8.19
C ILE A 55 -7.51 2.12 9.65
N LEU A 56 -8.74 1.73 9.98
CA LEU A 56 -9.21 1.78 11.37
C LEU A 56 -8.49 0.71 12.19
N PRO A 57 -7.87 1.07 13.31
CA PRO A 57 -7.23 0.09 14.18
C PRO A 57 -8.28 -0.77 14.89
N ARG A 58 -7.93 -2.03 15.16
CA ARG A 58 -8.79 -2.98 15.90
C ARG A 58 -9.10 -2.47 17.31
N HIS A 59 -8.17 -1.80 17.95
CA HIS A 59 -8.30 -1.26 19.30
C HIS A 59 -8.07 0.24 19.31
N LYS A 60 -8.94 0.97 20.02
CA LYS A 60 -8.77 2.41 20.26
C LYS A 60 -7.73 2.64 21.36
N GLY A 61 -7.11 3.84 21.37
CA GLY A 61 -6.21 4.28 22.43
C GLY A 61 -4.89 3.52 22.52
N ILE A 62 -4.46 2.85 21.45
CA ILE A 62 -3.13 2.24 21.38
C ILE A 62 -2.05 3.33 21.53
N ALA A 63 -0.84 2.93 21.88
CA ALA A 63 0.28 3.86 21.90
C ALA A 63 0.54 4.43 20.50
N PRO A 64 0.79 5.73 20.34
CA PRO A 64 1.25 6.30 19.09
C PRO A 64 2.54 5.62 18.63
N GLY A 65 2.70 5.44 17.33
CA GLY A 65 3.87 4.76 16.78
C GLY A 65 4.13 5.11 15.34
N TYR A 66 5.40 5.02 14.97
CA TYR A 66 5.90 5.27 13.61
C TYR A 66 6.73 4.10 13.13
N GLU A 67 6.59 3.73 11.87
CA GLU A 67 7.41 2.73 11.21
C GLU A 67 7.56 3.09 9.73
N GLN A 68 8.77 2.95 9.20
CA GLN A 68 9.06 3.16 7.77
C GLN A 68 9.95 2.04 7.28
N LYS A 69 9.62 1.50 6.10
CA LYS A 69 10.42 0.45 5.43
C LYS A 69 10.49 0.72 3.94
N THR A 70 11.63 0.35 3.36
CA THR A 70 11.87 0.42 1.91
C THR A 70 11.50 -0.91 1.25
N PHE A 71 10.68 -0.84 0.20
CA PHE A 71 10.32 -1.97 -0.65
C PHE A 71 10.81 -1.73 -2.08
N PRO A 72 12.01 -2.22 -2.43
CA PRO A 72 12.60 -1.98 -3.75
C PRO A 72 11.73 -2.48 -4.89
N ALA A 73 11.79 -1.81 -6.04
CA ALA A 73 11.03 -2.19 -7.24
C ALA A 73 11.25 -3.65 -7.65
N ALA A 74 12.48 -4.16 -7.54
CA ALA A 74 12.80 -5.57 -7.85
C ALA A 74 12.02 -6.57 -6.99
N GLY A 75 11.65 -6.21 -5.76
CA GLY A 75 10.84 -7.05 -4.87
C GLY A 75 9.35 -7.05 -5.22
N LYS A 76 8.91 -6.09 -6.03
CA LYS A 76 7.50 -5.91 -6.47
C LYS A 76 7.28 -6.30 -7.94
N ARG A 77 8.35 -6.45 -8.73
CA ARG A 77 8.26 -6.73 -10.17
C ARG A 77 7.72 -8.14 -10.44
N GLY A 78 6.63 -8.23 -11.20
CA GLY A 78 5.95 -9.48 -11.57
C GLY A 78 5.36 -10.25 -10.39
N ARG A 79 5.16 -9.60 -9.24
CA ARG A 79 4.62 -10.23 -8.03
C ARG A 79 3.92 -9.23 -7.12
N LEU A 80 3.12 -9.74 -6.20
CA LEU A 80 2.56 -8.98 -5.09
C LEU A 80 3.47 -9.13 -3.87
N ARG A 81 4.09 -8.02 -3.45
CA ARG A 81 4.90 -7.93 -2.23
C ARG A 81 4.02 -7.47 -1.07
N LEU A 82 3.98 -8.24 0.01
CA LEU A 82 3.33 -7.84 1.25
C LEU A 82 4.09 -6.63 1.83
N ILE A 83 3.42 -5.49 1.96
CA ILE A 83 4.02 -4.23 2.45
C ILE A 83 3.50 -3.80 3.81
N ALA A 84 2.30 -4.26 4.20
CA ALA A 84 1.75 -4.05 5.53
C ALA A 84 0.88 -5.24 5.96
N SER A 85 0.97 -5.63 7.23
CA SER A 85 0.15 -6.69 7.82
C SER A 85 0.00 -6.50 9.32
N GLU A 86 -0.96 -7.21 9.94
CA GLU A 86 -1.23 -7.09 11.38
C GLU A 86 -0.01 -7.42 12.25
N ALA A 87 0.78 -8.41 11.85
CA ALA A 87 1.93 -8.91 12.62
C ALA A 87 3.30 -8.56 12.00
N GLY A 88 3.36 -7.73 10.96
CA GLY A 88 4.62 -7.45 10.27
C GLY A 88 5.21 -8.66 9.53
N ALA A 89 4.34 -9.59 9.08
CA ALA A 89 4.77 -10.79 8.37
C ALA A 89 5.60 -10.43 7.12
N GLU A 90 6.54 -11.32 6.75
CA GLU A 90 7.42 -11.13 5.60
C GLU A 90 8.17 -9.79 5.60
N ASP A 91 8.54 -9.30 6.76
CA ASP A 91 9.18 -8.00 6.93
C ASP A 91 8.33 -6.81 6.40
N SER A 92 7.00 -6.93 6.41
CA SER A 92 6.09 -5.81 6.15
C SER A 92 6.02 -4.85 7.34
N VAL A 93 5.49 -3.63 7.13
CA VAL A 93 5.20 -2.75 8.28
C VAL A 93 4.03 -3.31 9.07
N THR A 94 4.06 -3.12 10.39
CA THR A 94 2.99 -3.56 11.27
C THR A 94 1.84 -2.58 11.25
N ILE A 95 0.62 -3.05 11.00
CA ILE A 95 -0.62 -2.29 11.15
C ILE A 95 -1.49 -2.94 12.23
N HIS A 96 -2.20 -2.13 13.02
CA HIS A 96 -3.04 -2.63 14.12
C HIS A 96 -4.46 -2.95 13.67
N ALA A 97 -4.58 -3.65 12.54
CA ALA A 97 -5.86 -3.97 11.91
C ALA A 97 -5.78 -5.35 11.24
N ASP A 98 -6.93 -6.03 11.18
CA ASP A 98 -7.09 -7.27 10.41
C ASP A 98 -7.14 -6.96 8.91
N ALA A 99 -5.97 -6.67 8.37
CA ALA A 99 -5.78 -6.37 6.96
C ALA A 99 -4.36 -6.75 6.52
N SER A 100 -4.22 -7.06 5.23
CA SER A 100 -2.94 -7.20 4.56
C SER A 100 -2.91 -6.30 3.33
N ILE A 101 -1.81 -5.60 3.12
CA ILE A 101 -1.64 -4.71 1.97
C ILE A 101 -0.45 -5.17 1.16
N TYR A 102 -0.67 -5.32 -0.13
CA TYR A 102 0.34 -5.70 -1.09
C TYR A 102 0.56 -4.58 -2.10
N ALA A 103 1.78 -4.48 -2.61
CA ALA A 103 2.11 -3.66 -3.76
C ALA A 103 2.76 -4.51 -4.84
N GLY A 104 2.46 -4.21 -6.11
CA GLY A 104 3.02 -4.92 -7.25
C GLY A 104 3.30 -4.01 -8.44
N LEU A 105 4.31 -4.37 -9.22
CA LEU A 105 4.67 -3.72 -10.48
C LEU A 105 4.56 -4.77 -11.59
N PHE A 106 3.81 -4.46 -12.63
CA PHE A 106 3.57 -5.41 -13.72
C PHE A 106 3.76 -4.74 -15.07
N ASP A 107 4.47 -5.45 -15.95
CA ASP A 107 4.64 -5.08 -17.34
C ASP A 107 4.34 -6.27 -18.26
N ALA A 108 4.48 -6.09 -19.55
CA ALA A 108 4.11 -7.09 -20.57
C ALA A 108 4.59 -8.50 -20.22
N GLY A 109 3.67 -9.46 -20.20
CA GLY A 109 3.94 -10.88 -19.91
C GLY A 109 4.09 -11.23 -18.43
N GLU A 110 4.10 -10.26 -17.54
CA GLU A 110 4.11 -10.49 -16.09
C GLU A 110 2.69 -10.73 -15.56
N SER A 111 2.56 -11.66 -14.64
CA SER A 111 1.29 -11.99 -13.99
C SER A 111 1.51 -12.46 -12.56
N ALA A 112 0.47 -12.34 -11.74
CA ALA A 112 0.47 -12.88 -10.38
C ALA A 112 -0.92 -13.38 -10.00
N THR A 113 -0.95 -14.36 -9.11
CA THR A 113 -2.18 -14.84 -8.47
C THR A 113 -2.01 -14.77 -6.96
N LEU A 114 -2.98 -14.17 -6.29
CA LEU A 114 -3.09 -14.15 -4.84
C LEU A 114 -4.29 -14.98 -4.42
N PRO A 115 -4.08 -16.09 -3.67
CA PRO A 115 -5.18 -16.81 -3.05
C PRO A 115 -5.94 -15.90 -2.08
N LEU A 116 -7.25 -15.85 -2.19
CA LEU A 116 -8.13 -15.09 -1.32
C LEU A 116 -8.97 -16.04 -0.44
N ASN A 117 -9.30 -15.59 0.74
CA ASN A 117 -10.34 -16.23 1.52
C ASN A 117 -11.70 -15.65 1.10
N PRO A 118 -12.65 -16.45 0.56
CA PRO A 118 -13.94 -15.94 0.10
C PRO A 118 -14.77 -15.23 1.18
N ALA A 119 -14.51 -15.51 2.46
CA ALA A 119 -15.17 -14.80 3.57
C ALA A 119 -14.62 -13.39 3.80
N ARG A 120 -13.53 -13.00 3.16
CA ARG A 120 -12.91 -11.68 3.26
C ARG A 120 -13.21 -10.84 2.01
N LYS A 121 -12.87 -9.58 2.06
CA LYS A 121 -13.03 -8.66 0.93
C LYS A 121 -11.66 -8.25 0.41
N ALA A 122 -11.52 -8.16 -0.91
CA ALA A 122 -10.34 -7.58 -1.50
C ALA A 122 -10.68 -6.28 -2.23
N TYR A 123 -9.79 -5.31 -2.13
CA TYR A 123 -9.85 -4.06 -2.88
C TYR A 123 -8.55 -3.89 -3.65
N VAL A 124 -8.65 -3.69 -4.95
CA VAL A 124 -7.51 -3.54 -5.86
C VAL A 124 -7.57 -2.14 -6.45
N HIS A 125 -6.49 -1.37 -6.30
CA HIS A 125 -6.39 -0.02 -6.85
C HIS A 125 -5.21 0.09 -7.81
N VAL A 126 -5.46 0.55 -9.03
CA VAL A 126 -4.43 0.80 -10.05
C VAL A 126 -3.85 2.20 -9.84
N ALA A 127 -2.66 2.26 -9.25
CA ALA A 127 -1.96 3.51 -8.95
C ALA A 127 -1.33 4.13 -10.21
N ARG A 128 -0.89 3.28 -11.16
CA ARG A 128 -0.24 3.69 -12.41
C ARG A 128 -0.52 2.69 -13.52
N GLY A 129 -0.46 3.15 -14.77
CA GLY A 129 -0.57 2.31 -15.96
C GLY A 129 -1.92 1.65 -16.14
N THR A 130 -1.92 0.45 -16.68
CA THR A 130 -3.12 -0.37 -16.89
C THR A 130 -2.87 -1.82 -16.52
N LEU A 131 -3.90 -2.53 -16.07
CA LEU A 131 -3.80 -3.92 -15.59
C LEU A 131 -5.12 -4.65 -15.78
N THR A 132 -5.07 -5.95 -16.09
CA THR A 132 -6.23 -6.83 -16.09
C THR A 132 -6.36 -7.48 -14.71
N VAL A 133 -7.52 -7.28 -14.04
CA VAL A 133 -7.84 -7.80 -12.71
C VAL A 133 -9.03 -8.75 -12.86
N ASN A 134 -8.87 -10.03 -12.56
CA ASN A 134 -9.88 -11.08 -12.77
C ASN A 134 -10.61 -10.98 -14.13
N GLY A 135 -9.83 -10.75 -15.20
CA GLY A 135 -10.35 -10.60 -16.56
C GLY A 135 -10.92 -9.23 -16.92
N GLN A 136 -10.96 -8.27 -15.99
CA GLN A 136 -11.42 -6.91 -16.21
C GLN A 136 -10.24 -5.96 -16.42
N ARG A 137 -10.23 -5.20 -17.53
CA ARG A 137 -9.20 -4.20 -17.81
C ARG A 137 -9.45 -2.95 -16.97
N LEU A 138 -8.47 -2.56 -16.17
CA LEU A 138 -8.46 -1.35 -15.36
C LEU A 138 -7.30 -0.43 -15.77
N GLN A 139 -7.45 0.86 -15.53
CA GLN A 139 -6.45 1.88 -15.78
C GLN A 139 -6.17 2.70 -14.52
N LYS A 140 -5.14 3.54 -14.56
CA LYS A 140 -4.78 4.45 -13.47
C LYS A 140 -6.01 5.15 -12.88
N GLY A 141 -6.20 5.04 -11.57
CA GLY A 141 -7.31 5.61 -10.83
C GLY A 141 -8.51 4.69 -10.67
N ASP A 142 -8.60 3.63 -11.48
CA ASP A 142 -9.65 2.63 -11.33
C ASP A 142 -9.39 1.72 -10.13
N ALA A 143 -10.47 1.12 -9.65
CA ALA A 143 -10.42 0.10 -8.60
C ALA A 143 -11.43 -1.02 -8.83
N ALA A 144 -11.13 -2.20 -8.29
CA ALA A 144 -12.04 -3.33 -8.21
C ALA A 144 -12.26 -3.74 -6.75
N MET A 145 -13.51 -4.00 -6.38
CA MET A 145 -13.88 -4.65 -5.13
C MET A 145 -14.27 -6.10 -5.41
N LEU A 146 -13.67 -7.02 -4.67
CA LEU A 146 -13.91 -8.45 -4.80
C LEU A 146 -14.52 -8.98 -3.49
N ALA A 147 -15.58 -9.77 -3.63
CA ALA A 147 -16.22 -10.51 -2.54
C ALA A 147 -16.58 -11.90 -3.07
N ASP A 148 -16.57 -12.90 -2.18
CA ASP A 148 -16.88 -14.29 -2.51
C ASP A 148 -15.92 -14.91 -3.56
N GLU A 149 -14.73 -14.30 -3.73
CA GLU A 149 -13.70 -14.77 -4.65
C GLU A 149 -12.63 -15.59 -3.92
N SER A 150 -12.17 -16.67 -4.55
CA SER A 150 -11.11 -17.51 -4.00
C SER A 150 -9.70 -17.14 -4.50
N ASN A 151 -9.63 -16.33 -5.57
CA ASN A 151 -8.37 -15.89 -6.14
C ASN A 151 -8.50 -14.50 -6.74
N LEU A 152 -7.43 -13.72 -6.61
CA LEU A 152 -7.17 -12.52 -7.39
C LEU A 152 -6.13 -12.87 -8.45
N THR A 153 -6.42 -12.60 -9.72
CA THR A 153 -5.47 -12.73 -10.84
C THR A 153 -5.16 -11.36 -11.41
N LEU A 154 -3.88 -11.10 -11.63
CA LEU A 154 -3.36 -9.87 -12.23
C LEU A 154 -2.57 -10.25 -13.49
N ALA A 155 -2.85 -9.62 -14.62
CA ALA A 155 -2.21 -9.91 -15.90
C ALA A 155 -2.21 -8.69 -16.83
N ASP A 156 -1.53 -8.81 -17.97
CA ASP A 156 -1.53 -7.85 -19.08
C ASP A 156 -1.17 -6.42 -18.64
N GLY A 157 -0.27 -6.29 -17.67
CA GLY A 157 0.20 -5.00 -17.17
C GLY A 157 0.91 -4.19 -18.26
N GLN A 158 0.72 -2.87 -18.24
CA GLN A 158 1.49 -1.91 -19.03
C GLN A 158 1.87 -0.75 -18.10
N ASP A 159 3.14 -0.71 -17.71
CA ASP A 159 3.67 0.21 -16.70
C ASP A 159 2.76 0.28 -15.45
N ALA A 160 2.26 -0.89 -15.05
CA ALA A 160 1.25 -0.96 -13.99
C ALA A 160 1.89 -0.96 -12.61
N GLU A 161 1.36 -0.13 -11.73
CA GLU A 161 1.59 -0.16 -10.30
C GLU A 161 0.24 -0.34 -9.59
N VAL A 162 0.16 -1.34 -8.72
CA VAL A 162 -1.09 -1.74 -8.07
C VAL A 162 -0.92 -1.89 -6.57
N LEU A 163 -1.94 -1.46 -5.83
CA LEU A 163 -2.13 -1.75 -4.42
C LEU A 163 -3.28 -2.73 -4.26
N VAL A 164 -3.08 -3.76 -3.46
CA VAL A 164 -4.10 -4.76 -3.13
C VAL A 164 -4.29 -4.80 -1.63
N PHE A 165 -5.53 -4.72 -1.21
CA PHE A 165 -5.95 -4.77 0.20
C PHE A 165 -6.77 -6.04 0.41
N ASP A 166 -6.32 -6.91 1.30
CA ASP A 166 -7.10 -8.03 1.84
C ASP A 166 -7.65 -7.60 3.19
N LEU A 167 -8.96 -7.48 3.28
CA LEU A 167 -9.67 -6.82 4.36
C LEU A 167 -10.60 -7.80 5.10
N ALA A 168 -10.81 -7.55 6.38
CA ALA A 168 -11.84 -8.23 7.15
C ALA A 168 -13.24 -8.12 6.49
N PRO A 169 -14.14 -9.06 6.76
CA PRO A 169 -15.52 -9.09 6.22
C PRO A 169 -16.31 -7.83 6.45
#